data_aa4bf8435ba61fff2cb0f1bdc68325bf
#
_entry.id   aa4bf8435ba61fff2cb0f1bdc68325bf
#
_cell.length_a   1.000
_cell.length_b   1.000
_cell.length_c   1.000
_cell.angle_alpha   90.00
_cell.angle_beta   90.00
_cell.angle_gamma   90.00
#
_symmetry.space_group_name_H-M   'P 1'
#
loop_
_entity.id
_entity.type
_entity.pdbx_description
1 polymer ?
#
loop_
_entity_poly.entity_id
_entity_poly.type
_entity_poly.pdbx_seq_one_letter_code
_entity_poly.pdbx_strand_id
1 'polypeptide(L)'
;RFFKFLREFQLTISNKNRNIVFGIVCPTVSPVNLIVCQTCIHQMEEINVRTTYIAKPGEVERKWYVVDATDVPLGRLSAVVASVLRGKNKPTFTPNVDCGDHVIVINAEKVVLTGMKLDQKFMRKYSGYVGGLKEVPYREVLAKKPELAFEEAVRRMLPSGVLGRKQLKNLVVYRGAEHNHEAQKPEVLELKY
;
A
#
# COMPACT_ATOMS: atom_id res chain seq x y z
N ARG A 1 -25.10 38.67 17.55
CA ARG A 1 -24.49 39.68 16.64
C ARG A 1 -23.86 39.08 15.37
N PHE A 2 -23.63 37.80 15.32
CA PHE A 2 -23.00 37.10 14.16
C PHE A 2 -24.00 36.74 13.05
N PHE A 3 -25.29 36.59 13.34
CA PHE A 3 -26.31 36.20 12.35
C PHE A 3 -26.85 37.35 11.48
N LYS A 4 -26.50 38.62 11.77
CA LYS A 4 -26.93 39.76 10.96
C LYS A 4 -26.01 40.06 9.78
N PHE A 5 -24.81 39.46 9.74
CA PHE A 5 -23.79 39.71 8.69
C PHE A 5 -23.95 38.87 7.43
N LEU A 6 -24.77 37.80 7.49
CA LEU A 6 -24.94 36.87 6.39
C LEU A 6 -26.09 37.22 5.42
N ARG A 7 -26.80 38.35 5.61
CA ARG A 7 -27.98 38.67 4.79
C ARG A 7 -27.71 39.55 3.57
N GLU A 8 -26.49 40.03 3.36
CA GLU A 8 -26.17 40.95 2.27
C GLU A 8 -25.24 40.35 1.17
N PHE A 9 -25.12 39.03 1.10
CA PHE A 9 -24.39 38.40 -0.01
C PHE A 9 -25.32 38.20 -1.20
N GLN A 10 -25.30 39.13 -2.15
CA GLN A 10 -25.90 38.92 -3.47
C GLN A 10 -24.91 38.14 -4.34
N LEU A 11 -25.28 36.89 -4.68
CA LEU A 11 -24.59 36.05 -5.64
C LEU A 11 -25.01 36.45 -7.06
N THR A 12 -24.13 37.13 -7.77
CA THR A 12 -24.32 37.36 -9.22
C THR A 12 -23.65 36.22 -9.99
N ILE A 13 -24.46 35.34 -10.56
CA ILE A 13 -23.99 34.25 -11.42
C ILE A 13 -23.87 34.81 -12.85
N SER A 14 -22.65 35.08 -13.31
CA SER A 14 -22.37 35.39 -14.72
C SER A 14 -21.98 34.12 -15.43
N ASN A 15 -22.89 33.67 -16.34
CA ASN A 15 -22.69 32.45 -17.12
C ASN A 15 -22.06 32.83 -18.48
N LYS A 16 -20.72 32.82 -18.57
CA LYS A 16 -20.01 32.79 -19.85
C LYS A 16 -18.79 31.88 -19.74
N ASN A 17 -18.89 30.75 -20.41
CA ASN A 17 -17.82 29.77 -20.67
C ASN A 17 -17.14 29.10 -19.42
N ARG A 18 -17.82 28.05 -18.89
CA ARG A 18 -17.26 26.89 -18.17
C ARG A 18 -16.16 27.09 -17.12
N ASN A 19 -15.89 28.32 -16.68
CA ASN A 19 -15.04 28.60 -15.52
C ASN A 19 -15.88 29.39 -14.52
N ILE A 20 -16.32 28.70 -13.47
CA ILE A 20 -17.04 29.35 -12.35
C ILE A 20 -15.99 30.10 -11.52
N VAL A 21 -15.85 31.40 -11.76
CA VAL A 21 -15.04 32.27 -10.93
C VAL A 21 -15.96 32.81 -9.82
N PHE A 22 -15.77 32.33 -8.59
CA PHE A 22 -16.41 32.90 -7.42
C PHE A 22 -15.74 34.25 -7.12
N GLY A 23 -16.34 35.34 -7.58
CA GLY A 23 -15.91 36.70 -7.24
C GLY A 23 -16.55 37.13 -5.93
N ILE A 24 -15.77 37.22 -4.85
CA ILE A 24 -16.19 37.87 -3.61
C ILE A 24 -16.01 39.37 -3.82
N VAL A 25 -17.11 40.11 -3.99
CA VAL A 25 -17.10 41.58 -4.06
C VAL A 25 -17.06 42.14 -2.64
N CYS A 26 -15.95 42.76 -2.25
CA CYS A 26 -15.86 43.52 -1.00
C CYS A 26 -16.63 44.83 -1.14
N PRO A 27 -17.61 45.16 -0.27
CA PRO A 27 -18.52 46.30 -0.46
C PRO A 27 -17.90 47.69 -0.14
N THR A 28 -16.60 47.79 0.14
CA THR A 28 -15.97 49.03 0.58
C THR A 28 -14.90 49.60 -0.34
N VAL A 29 -14.74 49.09 -1.57
CA VAL A 29 -13.70 49.57 -2.50
C VAL A 29 -14.32 50.16 -3.75
N SER A 30 -14.08 51.48 -3.96
CA SER A 30 -14.48 52.19 -5.18
C SER A 30 -13.75 51.68 -6.42
N PRO A 31 -14.33 51.77 -7.63
CA PRO A 31 -13.90 51.05 -8.85
C PRO A 31 -12.59 51.58 -9.47
N VAL A 32 -11.79 52.40 -8.81
CA VAL A 32 -10.62 53.06 -9.40
C VAL A 32 -9.26 52.47 -8.97
N ASN A 33 -9.23 51.59 -7.97
CA ASN A 33 -7.96 50.93 -7.56
C ASN A 33 -8.12 49.41 -7.48
N LEU A 34 -7.89 48.76 -8.59
CA LEU A 34 -7.65 47.29 -8.66
C LEU A 34 -6.25 46.98 -8.12
N ILE A 35 -5.88 47.51 -6.98
CA ILE A 35 -4.79 46.94 -6.18
C ILE A 35 -5.45 45.75 -5.51
N VAL A 36 -5.28 44.57 -6.15
CA VAL A 36 -5.60 43.30 -5.55
C VAL A 36 -5.00 43.29 -4.16
N CYS A 37 -5.89 43.33 -3.15
CA CYS A 37 -5.49 43.42 -1.76
C CYS A 37 -4.65 42.18 -1.45
N GLN A 38 -3.31 42.32 -1.45
CA GLN A 38 -2.38 41.22 -1.17
C GLN A 38 -2.69 40.53 0.16
N THR A 39 -3.33 41.22 1.09
CA THR A 39 -3.81 40.67 2.36
C THR A 39 -4.95 39.65 2.16
N CYS A 40 -5.85 39.88 1.19
CA CYS A 40 -6.91 38.89 0.88
C CYS A 40 -6.37 37.64 0.20
N ILE A 41 -5.34 37.77 -0.64
CA ILE A 41 -4.69 36.61 -1.27
C ILE A 41 -3.95 35.78 -0.20
N HIS A 42 -3.26 36.45 0.73
CA HIS A 42 -2.54 35.77 1.81
C HIS A 42 -3.47 35.08 2.80
N GLN A 43 -4.69 35.59 3.02
CA GLN A 43 -5.70 34.93 3.84
C GLN A 43 -6.41 33.77 3.12
N MET A 44 -6.39 33.72 1.78
CA MET A 44 -6.93 32.58 1.03
C MET A 44 -5.99 31.37 0.99
N GLU A 45 -4.69 31.55 1.23
CA GLU A 45 -3.72 30.44 1.29
C GLU A 45 -3.80 29.64 2.58
N GLU A 46 -4.50 30.13 3.62
CA GLU A 46 -4.64 29.44 4.91
C GLU A 46 -5.98 28.71 5.12
N ILE A 47 -6.76 28.47 4.09
CA ILE A 47 -7.80 27.45 4.21
C ILE A 47 -7.10 26.09 4.19
N ASN A 48 -6.51 25.76 5.32
CA ASN A 48 -5.96 24.43 5.59
C ASN A 48 -7.13 23.46 5.69
N VAL A 49 -7.67 23.11 4.53
CA VAL A 49 -8.68 22.06 4.43
C VAL A 49 -7.97 20.80 4.91
N ARG A 50 -8.30 20.35 6.12
CA ARG A 50 -7.81 19.10 6.69
C ARG A 50 -8.34 17.93 5.86
N THR A 51 -7.82 17.78 4.65
CA THR A 51 -8.08 16.64 3.80
C THR A 51 -7.09 15.54 4.16
N THR A 52 -7.62 14.35 4.43
CA THR A 52 -6.76 13.18 4.58
C THR A 52 -6.12 12.85 3.23
N TYR A 53 -4.81 12.59 3.27
CA TYR A 53 -4.08 12.20 2.06
C TYR A 53 -4.65 10.88 1.48
N ILE A 54 -4.91 10.87 0.19
CA ILE A 54 -5.32 9.69 -0.57
C ILE A 54 -4.31 9.51 -1.71
N ALA A 55 -3.58 8.39 -1.69
CA ALA A 55 -2.59 8.08 -2.72
C ALA A 55 -3.29 7.87 -4.08
N LYS A 56 -2.69 8.43 -5.14
CA LYS A 56 -3.11 8.16 -6.52
C LYS A 56 -2.23 7.05 -7.12
N PRO A 57 -2.78 6.13 -7.92
CA PRO A 57 -2.03 4.97 -8.43
C PRO A 57 -0.78 5.32 -9.24
N GLY A 58 -0.75 6.50 -9.89
CA GLY A 58 0.39 6.96 -10.69
C GLY A 58 1.49 7.68 -9.92
N GLU A 59 1.24 8.08 -8.67
CA GLU A 59 2.19 8.86 -7.85
C GLU A 59 2.95 7.98 -6.84
N VAL A 60 2.62 6.68 -6.77
CA VAL A 60 3.23 5.76 -5.80
C VAL A 60 4.61 5.32 -6.26
N GLU A 61 5.64 5.76 -5.55
CA GLU A 61 7.01 5.25 -5.72
C GLU A 61 7.13 3.84 -5.12
N ARG A 62 7.67 2.90 -5.90
CA ARG A 62 7.89 1.51 -5.47
C ARG A 62 9.38 1.21 -5.44
N LYS A 63 9.81 0.63 -4.32
CA LYS A 63 11.19 0.18 -4.12
C LYS A 63 11.26 -1.33 -4.20
N TRP A 64 12.47 -1.84 -4.42
CA TRP A 64 12.78 -3.25 -4.41
C TRP A 64 13.59 -3.61 -3.18
N TYR A 65 13.16 -4.63 -2.45
CA TYR A 65 13.83 -5.12 -1.25
C TYR A 65 14.23 -6.58 -1.41
N VAL A 66 15.43 -6.93 -0.93
CA VAL A 66 15.88 -8.32 -0.77
C VAL A 66 15.85 -8.68 0.69
N VAL A 67 15.34 -9.87 0.98
CA VAL A 67 15.23 -10.44 2.33
C VAL A 67 15.83 -11.83 2.33
N ASP A 68 16.77 -12.08 3.23
CA ASP A 68 17.31 -13.43 3.46
C ASP A 68 16.42 -14.19 4.45
N ALA A 69 16.04 -15.40 4.07
CA ALA A 69 15.20 -16.28 4.86
C ALA A 69 15.99 -17.29 5.71
N THR A 70 17.33 -17.25 5.68
CA THR A 70 18.18 -18.20 6.39
C THR A 70 17.93 -18.14 7.91
N ASP A 71 17.65 -19.30 8.51
CA ASP A 71 17.42 -19.49 9.95
C ASP A 71 16.28 -18.66 10.57
N VAL A 72 15.46 -18.05 9.74
CA VAL A 72 14.35 -17.23 10.19
C VAL A 72 13.05 -18.04 10.24
N PRO A 73 12.21 -17.90 11.30
CA PRO A 73 10.93 -18.56 11.37
C PRO A 73 9.98 -18.08 10.25
N LEU A 74 9.44 -18.99 9.44
CA LEU A 74 8.56 -18.72 8.30
C LEU A 74 7.44 -17.72 8.66
N GLY A 75 6.77 -17.88 9.79
CA GLY A 75 5.64 -17.05 10.16
C GLY A 75 6.02 -15.59 10.44
N ARG A 76 7.12 -15.35 11.14
CA ARG A 76 7.61 -14.01 11.45
C ARG A 76 8.06 -13.30 10.18
N LEU A 77 8.86 -13.99 9.38
CA LEU A 77 9.32 -13.45 8.10
C LEU A 77 8.14 -13.08 7.18
N SER A 78 7.17 -14.00 7.02
CA SER A 78 5.98 -13.75 6.20
C SER A 78 5.15 -12.56 6.67
N ALA A 79 5.09 -12.29 7.99
CA ALA A 79 4.35 -11.15 8.53
C ALA A 79 5.02 -9.80 8.17
N VAL A 80 6.35 -9.72 8.27
CA VAL A 80 7.11 -8.52 7.88
C VAL A 80 6.99 -8.29 6.37
N VAL A 81 7.20 -9.32 5.56
CA VAL A 81 7.06 -9.25 4.11
C VAL A 81 5.65 -8.82 3.69
N ALA A 82 4.60 -9.37 4.31
CA ALA A 82 3.23 -8.97 4.04
C ALA A 82 2.95 -7.50 4.38
N SER A 83 3.57 -6.95 5.44
CA SER A 83 3.43 -5.53 5.80
C SER A 83 4.09 -4.61 4.77
N VAL A 84 5.25 -4.99 4.23
CA VAL A 84 5.96 -4.25 3.17
C VAL A 84 5.20 -4.31 1.85
N LEU A 85 4.75 -5.49 1.44
CA LEU A 85 3.93 -5.70 0.24
C LEU A 85 2.62 -4.92 0.26
N ARG A 86 2.03 -4.74 1.45
CA ARG A 86 0.84 -3.90 1.63
C ARG A 86 1.16 -2.41 1.66
N GLY A 87 2.42 -2.04 1.92
CA GLY A 87 2.87 -0.65 2.03
C GLY A 87 2.58 0.01 3.37
N LYS A 88 2.37 -0.78 4.45
CA LYS A 88 2.11 -0.25 5.81
C LYS A 88 3.29 0.55 6.39
N ASN A 89 4.48 0.35 5.85
CA ASN A 89 5.70 1.06 6.28
C ASN A 89 5.74 2.50 5.78
N LYS A 90 4.91 2.85 4.78
CA LYS A 90 4.86 4.18 4.19
C LYS A 90 3.86 5.08 4.91
N PRO A 91 4.20 6.35 5.20
CA PRO A 91 3.25 7.30 5.79
C PRO A 91 2.09 7.62 4.83
N THR A 92 2.29 7.45 3.53
CA THR A 92 1.30 7.67 2.46
C THR A 92 0.37 6.48 2.24
N PHE A 93 0.34 5.51 3.15
CA PHE A 93 -0.47 4.32 3.01
C PHE A 93 -1.97 4.63 2.92
N THR A 94 -2.61 4.14 1.85
CA THR A 94 -4.08 4.17 1.66
C THR A 94 -4.60 2.77 1.37
N PRO A 95 -5.67 2.31 2.07
CA PRO A 95 -6.15 0.94 1.97
C PRO A 95 -6.72 0.54 0.60
N ASN A 96 -7.21 1.51 -0.18
CA ASN A 96 -7.86 1.33 -1.47
C ASN A 96 -6.91 1.33 -2.67
N VAL A 97 -5.65 1.73 -2.46
CA VAL A 97 -4.61 1.79 -3.49
C VAL A 97 -3.48 0.83 -3.13
N ASP A 98 -2.84 0.25 -4.14
CA ASP A 98 -1.64 -0.57 -3.96
C ASP A 98 -0.41 0.34 -3.78
N CYS A 99 -0.06 0.60 -2.52
CA CYS A 99 1.10 1.42 -2.12
C CYS A 99 2.34 0.56 -1.79
N GLY A 100 2.26 -0.76 -1.98
CA GLY A 100 3.30 -1.70 -1.61
C GLY A 100 4.55 -1.63 -2.47
N ASP A 101 5.63 -2.21 -1.93
CA ASP A 101 6.92 -2.35 -2.58
C ASP A 101 7.10 -3.78 -3.11
N HIS A 102 8.14 -3.97 -3.92
CA HIS A 102 8.50 -5.30 -4.41
C HIS A 102 9.45 -5.97 -3.41
N VAL A 103 9.21 -7.24 -3.12
CA VAL A 103 10.04 -8.01 -2.19
C VAL A 103 10.56 -9.27 -2.85
N ILE A 104 11.87 -9.46 -2.79
CA ILE A 104 12.58 -10.66 -3.23
C ILE A 104 13.02 -11.41 -1.97
N VAL A 105 12.60 -12.67 -1.85
CA VAL A 105 13.03 -13.55 -0.76
C VAL A 105 14.02 -14.56 -1.32
N ILE A 106 15.19 -14.64 -0.70
CA ILE A 106 16.23 -15.60 -1.06
C ILE A 106 16.38 -16.68 0.02
N ASN A 107 17.01 -17.79 -0.32
CA ASN A 107 17.25 -18.93 0.58
C ASN A 107 15.98 -19.54 1.19
N ALA A 108 14.88 -19.61 0.45
CA ALA A 108 13.60 -20.12 0.96
C ALA A 108 13.67 -21.57 1.48
N GLU A 109 14.64 -22.39 1.06
CA GLU A 109 14.84 -23.75 1.57
C GLU A 109 15.38 -23.82 3.00
N LYS A 110 16.08 -22.75 3.46
CA LYS A 110 16.70 -22.67 4.78
C LYS A 110 15.78 -22.09 5.87
N VAL A 111 14.50 -21.89 5.51
CA VAL A 111 13.49 -21.37 6.43
C VAL A 111 13.19 -22.37 7.54
N VAL A 112 13.11 -21.87 8.78
CA VAL A 112 12.85 -22.69 9.96
C VAL A 112 11.37 -22.74 10.30
N LEU A 113 10.85 -23.93 10.60
CA LEU A 113 9.54 -24.12 11.22
C LEU A 113 9.73 -24.54 12.68
N THR A 114 9.19 -23.75 13.60
CA THR A 114 9.32 -23.99 15.02
C THR A 114 8.41 -25.11 15.52
N GLY A 115 8.90 -25.92 16.49
CA GLY A 115 8.17 -27.04 17.08
C GLY A 115 7.87 -28.14 16.08
N MET A 116 6.81 -28.91 16.29
CA MET A 116 6.43 -30.06 15.45
C MET A 116 5.66 -29.68 14.17
N LYS A 117 5.79 -28.43 13.67
CA LYS A 117 5.03 -27.97 12.51
C LYS A 117 5.40 -28.69 11.21
N LEU A 118 6.61 -29.24 11.10
CA LEU A 118 7.04 -30.02 9.93
C LEU A 118 6.12 -31.21 9.68
N ASP A 119 5.70 -31.90 10.75
CA ASP A 119 4.91 -33.11 10.66
C ASP A 119 3.41 -32.86 10.84
N GLN A 120 3.04 -31.94 11.73
CA GLN A 120 1.62 -31.69 12.07
C GLN A 120 0.93 -30.67 11.18
N LYS A 121 1.69 -29.81 10.48
CA LYS A 121 1.10 -28.78 9.62
C LYS A 121 0.94 -29.31 8.20
N PHE A 122 -0.29 -29.23 7.66
CA PHE A 122 -0.62 -29.65 6.31
C PHE A 122 -0.95 -28.45 5.42
N MET A 123 -0.47 -28.51 4.19
CA MET A 123 -0.95 -27.67 3.10
C MET A 123 -2.20 -28.33 2.52
N ARG A 124 -3.34 -27.67 2.67
CA ARG A 124 -4.64 -28.18 2.23
C ARG A 124 -5.08 -27.47 0.97
N LYS A 125 -5.47 -28.27 -0.03
CA LYS A 125 -6.05 -27.79 -1.29
C LYS A 125 -7.32 -28.59 -1.56
N TYR A 126 -8.43 -27.88 -1.74
CA TYR A 126 -9.72 -28.47 -2.06
C TYR A 126 -10.12 -28.13 -3.50
N SER A 127 -10.52 -29.14 -4.27
CA SER A 127 -10.87 -28.97 -5.70
C SER A 127 -12.34 -28.59 -5.93
N GLY A 128 -13.18 -28.65 -4.90
CA GLY A 128 -14.63 -28.42 -5.00
C GLY A 128 -15.47 -29.67 -5.23
N TYR A 129 -14.85 -30.82 -5.53
CA TYR A 129 -15.54 -32.09 -5.71
C TYR A 129 -15.54 -32.95 -4.45
N VAL A 130 -16.50 -33.85 -4.32
CA VAL A 130 -16.56 -34.81 -3.22
C VAL A 130 -15.28 -35.64 -3.21
N GLY A 131 -14.62 -35.77 -2.04
CA GLY A 131 -13.32 -36.45 -1.93
C GLY A 131 -12.12 -35.67 -2.48
N GLY A 132 -12.29 -34.43 -2.96
CA GLY A 132 -11.24 -33.63 -3.60
C GLY A 132 -10.31 -32.90 -2.63
N LEU A 133 -10.32 -33.18 -1.32
CA LEU A 133 -9.38 -32.61 -0.36
C LEU A 133 -8.02 -33.29 -0.49
N LYS A 134 -6.99 -32.50 -0.78
CA LYS A 134 -5.59 -32.94 -0.81
C LYS A 134 -4.85 -32.30 0.33
N GLU A 135 -4.18 -33.11 1.15
CA GLU A 135 -3.36 -32.69 2.27
C GLU A 135 -1.92 -33.14 2.05
N VAL A 136 -0.98 -32.22 2.11
CA VAL A 136 0.46 -32.50 1.96
C VAL A 136 1.16 -31.95 3.22
N PRO A 137 1.94 -32.79 3.93
CA PRO A 137 2.69 -32.32 5.11
C PRO A 137 3.75 -31.28 4.70
N TYR A 138 4.02 -30.32 5.59
CA TYR A 138 4.97 -29.25 5.27
C TYR A 138 6.40 -29.77 5.04
N ARG A 139 6.77 -30.90 5.62
CA ARG A 139 8.05 -31.58 5.35
C ARG A 139 8.25 -31.84 3.86
N GLU A 140 7.22 -32.38 3.18
CA GLU A 140 7.28 -32.64 1.73
C GLU A 140 7.22 -31.36 0.90
N VAL A 141 6.45 -30.36 1.35
CA VAL A 141 6.34 -29.09 0.65
C VAL A 141 7.68 -28.37 0.62
N LEU A 142 8.36 -28.28 1.77
CA LEU A 142 9.69 -27.65 1.87
C LEU A 142 10.76 -28.40 1.08
N ALA A 143 10.71 -29.73 1.05
CA ALA A 143 11.65 -30.52 0.28
C ALA A 143 11.48 -30.36 -1.24
N LYS A 144 10.23 -30.32 -1.73
CA LYS A 144 9.92 -30.26 -3.16
C LYS A 144 9.88 -28.83 -3.69
N LYS A 145 9.14 -27.95 -3.02
CA LYS A 145 8.86 -26.55 -3.46
C LYS A 145 8.77 -25.62 -2.25
N PRO A 146 9.89 -25.17 -1.70
CA PRO A 146 9.89 -24.26 -0.54
C PRO A 146 9.24 -22.90 -0.87
N GLU A 147 9.32 -22.45 -2.11
CA GLU A 147 8.71 -21.22 -2.61
C GLU A 147 7.21 -21.19 -2.35
N LEU A 148 6.50 -22.30 -2.64
CA LEU A 148 5.05 -22.40 -2.40
C LEU A 148 4.66 -22.27 -0.92
N ALA A 149 5.51 -22.79 -0.01
CA ALA A 149 5.25 -22.70 1.42
C ALA A 149 5.27 -21.23 1.87
N PHE A 150 6.20 -20.45 1.34
CA PHE A 150 6.36 -19.04 1.63
C PHE A 150 5.25 -18.20 1.00
N GLU A 151 4.98 -18.37 -0.30
CA GLU A 151 3.91 -17.67 -1.01
C GLU A 151 2.55 -17.88 -0.35
N GLU A 152 2.22 -19.13 0.03
CA GLU A 152 0.95 -19.44 0.68
C GLU A 152 0.85 -18.81 2.08
N ALA A 153 1.96 -18.73 2.82
CA ALA A 153 1.99 -18.06 4.10
C ALA A 153 1.70 -16.55 3.96
N VAL A 154 2.36 -15.89 3.02
CA VAL A 154 2.15 -14.46 2.72
C VAL A 154 0.76 -14.22 2.15
N ARG A 155 0.28 -15.05 1.23
CA ARG A 155 -1.04 -14.94 0.62
C ARG A 155 -2.16 -14.91 1.66
N ARG A 156 -2.05 -15.72 2.72
CA ARG A 156 -3.03 -15.75 3.81
C ARG A 156 -2.97 -14.53 4.75
N MET A 157 -1.86 -13.79 4.71
CA MET A 157 -1.69 -12.54 5.49
C MET A 157 -2.10 -11.29 4.72
N LEU A 158 -2.21 -11.39 3.39
CA LEU A 158 -2.69 -10.31 2.54
C LEU A 158 -4.23 -10.28 2.47
N PRO A 159 -4.84 -9.14 2.09
CA PRO A 159 -6.27 -9.05 1.84
C PRO A 159 -6.74 -10.03 0.78
N SER A 160 -7.91 -10.64 0.94
CA SER A 160 -8.45 -11.65 0.00
C SER A 160 -8.98 -11.06 -1.33
N GLY A 161 -9.06 -9.74 -1.44
CA GLY A 161 -9.63 -9.02 -2.60
C GLY A 161 -8.69 -8.94 -3.82
N VAL A 162 -9.11 -8.15 -4.79
CA VAL A 162 -8.36 -7.86 -6.03
C VAL A 162 -7.00 -7.23 -5.74
N LEU A 163 -6.94 -6.31 -4.75
CA LEU A 163 -5.71 -5.64 -4.33
C LEU A 163 -4.70 -6.64 -3.76
N GLY A 164 -5.13 -7.56 -2.89
CA GLY A 164 -4.21 -8.57 -2.34
C GLY A 164 -3.61 -9.50 -3.39
N ARG A 165 -4.35 -9.81 -4.45
CA ARG A 165 -3.80 -10.57 -5.60
C ARG A 165 -2.76 -9.78 -6.40
N LYS A 166 -2.94 -8.44 -6.52
CA LYS A 166 -1.93 -7.57 -7.14
C LYS A 166 -0.69 -7.46 -6.27
N GLN A 167 -0.86 -7.29 -4.97
CA GLN A 167 0.24 -7.22 -4.00
C GLN A 167 1.05 -8.53 -3.95
N LEU A 168 0.39 -9.68 -4.05
CA LEU A 168 1.07 -10.98 -4.11
C LEU A 168 1.99 -11.12 -5.33
N LYS A 169 1.65 -10.51 -6.47
CA LYS A 169 2.51 -10.52 -7.67
C LYS A 169 3.80 -9.73 -7.49
N ASN A 170 3.87 -8.83 -6.51
CA ASN A 170 5.06 -8.07 -6.18
C ASN A 170 6.04 -8.88 -5.30
N LEU A 171 5.65 -10.10 -4.89
CA LEU A 171 6.49 -11.04 -4.17
C LEU A 171 7.15 -11.99 -5.15
N VAL A 172 8.46 -12.11 -5.07
CA VAL A 172 9.25 -13.11 -5.78
C VAL A 172 10.03 -13.92 -4.76
N VAL A 173 9.97 -15.24 -4.84
CA VAL A 173 10.65 -16.14 -3.89
C VAL A 173 11.62 -17.03 -4.65
N TYR A 174 12.86 -17.07 -4.19
CA TYR A 174 13.92 -17.90 -4.73
C TYR A 174 14.31 -18.98 -3.73
N ARG A 175 14.53 -20.18 -4.23
CA ARG A 175 14.99 -21.30 -3.45
C ARG A 175 16.40 -21.10 -2.91
N GLY A 176 17.32 -20.67 -3.78
CA GLY A 176 18.73 -20.42 -3.48
C GLY A 176 19.04 -18.96 -3.12
N ALA A 177 20.32 -18.66 -3.13
CA ALA A 177 20.82 -17.31 -2.85
C ALA A 177 20.81 -16.37 -4.06
N GLU A 178 20.78 -16.93 -5.27
CA GLU A 178 20.85 -16.16 -6.51
C GLU A 178 19.48 -15.66 -6.95
N HIS A 179 19.44 -14.43 -7.43
CA HIS A 179 18.23 -13.80 -7.99
C HIS A 179 18.53 -13.07 -9.29
N ASN A 180 17.56 -12.98 -10.21
CA ASN A 180 17.72 -12.36 -11.52
C ASN A 180 17.32 -10.87 -11.55
N HIS A 181 17.30 -10.17 -10.41
CA HIS A 181 16.80 -8.80 -10.28
C HIS A 181 17.88 -7.78 -9.95
N GLU A 182 19.11 -7.95 -10.45
CA GLU A 182 20.23 -7.01 -10.22
C GLU A 182 19.96 -5.65 -10.86
N ALA A 183 19.32 -5.63 -12.03
CA ALA A 183 18.99 -4.41 -12.77
C ALA A 183 18.10 -3.44 -11.97
N GLN A 184 17.27 -3.94 -11.05
CA GLN A 184 16.39 -3.16 -10.20
C GLN A 184 17.09 -2.55 -8.98
N LYS A 185 18.36 -2.91 -8.74
CA LYS A 185 19.18 -2.44 -7.59
C LYS A 185 18.43 -2.56 -6.26
N PRO A 186 18.04 -3.80 -5.87
CA PRO A 186 17.25 -3.99 -4.65
C PRO A 186 18.05 -3.64 -3.40
N GLU A 187 17.38 -3.00 -2.43
CA GLU A 187 17.94 -2.67 -1.11
C GLU A 187 17.78 -3.88 -0.17
N VAL A 188 18.76 -4.14 0.68
CA VAL A 188 18.66 -5.19 1.70
C VAL A 188 17.75 -4.71 2.82
N LEU A 189 16.70 -5.48 3.12
CA LEU A 189 15.78 -5.18 4.22
C LEU A 189 16.24 -5.87 5.50
N GLU A 190 16.65 -5.08 6.50
CA GLU A 190 16.93 -5.59 7.82
C GLU A 190 15.61 -5.94 8.55
N LEU A 191 15.54 -7.18 9.04
CA LEU A 191 14.37 -7.68 9.76
C LEU A 191 14.45 -7.28 11.23
N LYS A 192 13.55 -6.41 11.66
CA LYS A 192 13.34 -6.11 13.08
C LYS A 192 12.20 -7.00 13.61
N TYR A 193 12.53 -7.89 14.55
CA TYR A 193 11.57 -8.80 15.18
C TYR A 193 11.14 -8.29 16.56
#